data_08d0b6483bd458d6e56caa83f9eb0c1c
#
_entry.id   08d0b6483bd458d6e56caa83f9eb0c1c
#
_cell.length_a   1.000
_cell.length_b   1.000
_cell.length_c   1.000
_cell.angle_alpha   90.00
_cell.angle_beta   90.00
_cell.angle_gamma   90.00
#
_symmetry.space_group_name_H-M   'P 1'
#
loop_
_entity.id
_entity.type
_entity.pdbx_description
1 polymer ?
#
loop_
_entity_poly.entity_id
_entity_poly.type
_entity_poly.pdbx_seq_one_letter_code
_entity_poly.pdbx_strand_id
1 'polypeptide(L)'
;MTRSAWWLLAVGLCQVSAAAEIEHFDVYKSGVDGYHTYRIPAIETTPDGTLLAFAEARKYNQADPGYGKQDIDLVLKRSNDGGRTWSPMTIVEDPGELWSAANPATIVDRQTGRVWVLYLRGKPERNTKTARPGTDDVQTLARYSSDQGATWSEPIDITAVARDMSAADWRTSVVGPGGAIQHSSGRLVAAVWKHAPYQDFAIFSDDHGANWQRGELVPGGISGDESQIVELPDGRLLMDIRQQSGPHRWMAVSEDRGQTWSEPRPGVTVTPVATAIERYTTDSGDRILWTGPKGPGRANLVIRTSTDGGLTFPTERLLYEGPSAYSDLTVLPDRTVGVLWERGVKRGYEFITFTPVTRQLAEAKP
;
A
#
# COMPACT_ATOMS: atom_id res chain seq x y z
N MET A 1 -21.52 -57.96 -53.27
CA MET A 1 -20.49 -56.92 -53.05
C MET A 1 -21.00 -55.94 -52.02
N THR A 2 -20.67 -56.19 -50.79
CA THR A 2 -21.08 -55.33 -49.62
C THR A 2 -19.97 -54.49 -49.19
N ARG A 3 -20.07 -53.14 -49.28
CA ARG A 3 -19.12 -52.17 -48.82
C ARG A 3 -19.43 -51.81 -47.34
N SER A 4 -18.55 -52.20 -46.44
CA SER A 4 -18.59 -51.78 -45.02
C SER A 4 -18.00 -50.38 -44.89
N ALA A 5 -18.80 -49.44 -44.37
CA ALA A 5 -18.34 -48.07 -44.01
C ALA A 5 -17.84 -48.08 -42.57
N TRP A 6 -16.58 -47.69 -42.37
CA TRP A 6 -15.98 -47.46 -41.05
C TRP A 6 -16.21 -46.03 -40.65
N TRP A 7 -16.90 -45.78 -39.54
CA TRP A 7 -17.01 -44.47 -38.91
C TRP A 7 -15.88 -44.33 -37.89
N LEU A 8 -14.99 -43.41 -38.12
CA LEU A 8 -13.98 -42.98 -37.16
C LEU A 8 -14.65 -41.99 -36.20
N LEU A 9 -14.84 -42.37 -34.96
CA LEU A 9 -15.19 -41.46 -33.87
C LEU A 9 -13.92 -40.68 -33.46
N ALA A 10 -13.87 -39.41 -33.77
CA ALA A 10 -12.86 -38.51 -33.23
C ALA A 10 -13.26 -38.12 -31.78
N VAL A 11 -12.61 -38.70 -30.79
CA VAL A 11 -12.71 -38.30 -29.40
C VAL A 11 -11.89 -37.03 -29.24
N GLY A 12 -12.57 -35.87 -29.18
CA GLY A 12 -11.94 -34.61 -28.84
C GLY A 12 -11.52 -34.62 -27.36
N LEU A 13 -10.22 -34.70 -27.10
CA LEU A 13 -9.65 -34.45 -25.77
C LEU A 13 -9.84 -32.97 -25.46
N CYS A 14 -10.82 -32.68 -24.61
CA CYS A 14 -10.93 -31.34 -23.99
C CYS A 14 -9.74 -31.20 -23.02
N GLN A 15 -8.71 -30.49 -23.42
CA GLN A 15 -7.65 -30.09 -22.49
C GLN A 15 -8.24 -29.09 -21.52
N VAL A 16 -8.56 -29.55 -20.32
CA VAL A 16 -8.79 -28.67 -19.18
C VAL A 16 -7.45 -28.03 -18.84
N SER A 17 -7.26 -26.78 -19.24
CA SER A 17 -6.14 -25.99 -18.80
C SER A 17 -6.22 -25.87 -17.28
N ALA A 18 -5.31 -26.51 -16.57
CA ALA A 18 -5.17 -26.30 -15.14
C ALA A 18 -4.94 -24.80 -14.92
N ALA A 19 -5.75 -24.19 -14.06
CA ALA A 19 -5.50 -22.81 -13.64
C ALA A 19 -4.07 -22.73 -13.10
N ALA A 20 -3.26 -21.82 -13.63
CA ALA A 20 -1.90 -21.64 -13.13
C ALA A 20 -1.95 -21.38 -11.63
N GLU A 21 -1.19 -22.16 -10.87
CA GLU A 21 -1.06 -22.00 -9.43
C GLU A 21 -0.45 -20.62 -9.16
N ILE A 22 -1.03 -19.87 -8.19
CA ILE A 22 -0.53 -18.54 -7.83
C ILE A 22 0.69 -18.75 -6.94
N GLU A 23 1.86 -18.29 -7.39
CA GLU A 23 3.11 -18.38 -6.64
C GLU A 23 3.17 -17.31 -5.54
N HIS A 24 3.80 -17.65 -4.42
CA HIS A 24 3.99 -16.78 -3.26
C HIS A 24 5.46 -16.81 -2.82
N PHE A 25 6.08 -15.65 -2.71
CA PHE A 25 7.48 -15.49 -2.31
C PHE A 25 7.57 -14.76 -0.97
N ASP A 26 8.08 -15.40 0.07
CA ASP A 26 8.21 -14.78 1.39
C ASP A 26 9.39 -13.80 1.39
N VAL A 27 9.09 -12.52 1.56
CA VAL A 27 10.07 -11.43 1.59
C VAL A 27 10.65 -11.27 2.98
N TYR A 28 9.76 -11.21 4.00
CA TYR A 28 10.16 -11.13 5.39
C TYR A 28 9.49 -12.24 6.19
N LYS A 29 10.22 -12.77 7.16
CA LYS A 29 9.73 -13.81 8.08
C LYS A 29 9.88 -13.35 9.52
N SER A 30 8.79 -13.30 10.25
CA SER A 30 8.79 -12.96 11.68
C SER A 30 9.65 -13.92 12.50
N GLY A 31 10.41 -13.36 13.46
CA GLY A 31 11.36 -14.11 14.29
C GLY A 31 12.74 -14.32 13.64
N VAL A 32 13.03 -13.67 12.50
CA VAL A 32 14.31 -13.76 11.79
C VAL A 32 15.00 -12.39 11.78
N ASP A 33 16.29 -12.35 11.50
CA ASP A 33 17.12 -11.14 11.37
C ASP A 33 17.10 -10.22 12.62
N GLY A 34 16.80 -10.78 13.81
CA GLY A 34 16.80 -10.04 15.08
C GLY A 34 15.48 -9.34 15.41
N TYR A 35 14.44 -9.49 14.60
CA TYR A 35 13.14 -8.86 14.81
C TYR A 35 12.05 -9.89 15.11
N HIS A 36 11.19 -9.51 16.06
CA HIS A 36 10.06 -10.35 16.47
C HIS A 36 9.01 -10.47 15.37
N THR A 37 8.69 -9.35 14.70
CA THR A 37 7.60 -9.31 13.71
C THR A 37 7.90 -8.27 12.62
N TYR A 38 7.52 -8.56 11.40
CA TYR A 38 7.49 -7.61 10.29
C TYR A 38 6.04 -7.26 9.96
N ARG A 39 5.75 -5.96 9.81
CA ARG A 39 4.41 -5.47 9.53
C ARG A 39 4.42 -4.34 8.51
N ILE A 40 3.23 -3.91 8.09
CA ILE A 40 2.97 -2.70 7.31
C ILE A 40 3.77 -2.70 6.01
N PRO A 41 3.38 -3.55 5.06
CA PRO A 41 4.05 -3.63 3.76
C PRO A 41 3.82 -2.36 2.94
N ALA A 42 4.87 -1.91 2.25
CA ALA A 42 4.78 -0.98 1.13
C ALA A 42 5.68 -1.47 0.00
N ILE A 43 5.21 -1.41 -1.23
CA ILE A 43 5.96 -1.87 -2.40
C ILE A 43 5.95 -0.84 -3.50
N GLU A 44 7.10 -0.69 -4.17
CA GLU A 44 7.22 0.21 -5.30
C GLU A 44 8.04 -0.44 -6.42
N THR A 45 7.73 -0.10 -7.65
CA THR A 45 8.51 -0.49 -8.83
C THR A 45 9.24 0.73 -9.37
N THR A 46 10.55 0.69 -9.36
CA THR A 46 11.38 1.76 -9.92
C THR A 46 11.34 1.77 -11.46
N PRO A 47 11.74 2.88 -12.12
CA PRO A 47 11.70 2.98 -13.59
C PRO A 47 12.50 1.91 -14.33
N ASP A 48 13.54 1.33 -13.71
CA ASP A 48 14.32 0.23 -14.29
C ASP A 48 13.75 -1.17 -13.98
N GLY A 49 12.62 -1.24 -13.26
CA GLY A 49 11.94 -2.48 -12.91
C GLY A 49 12.41 -3.13 -11.61
N THR A 50 13.28 -2.50 -10.82
CA THR A 50 13.64 -2.98 -9.50
C THR A 50 12.44 -2.84 -8.55
N LEU A 51 12.08 -3.92 -7.85
CA LEU A 51 11.07 -3.90 -6.80
C LEU A 51 11.70 -3.50 -5.46
N LEU A 52 11.04 -2.61 -4.76
CA LEU A 52 11.41 -2.13 -3.42
C LEU A 52 10.32 -2.54 -2.44
N ALA A 53 10.60 -3.49 -1.56
CA ALA A 53 9.67 -3.96 -0.54
C ALA A 53 10.07 -3.41 0.83
N PHE A 54 9.27 -2.50 1.36
CA PHE A 54 9.45 -1.89 2.69
C PHE A 54 8.60 -2.61 3.73
N ALA A 55 9.07 -2.55 4.98
CA ALA A 55 8.33 -3.03 6.13
C ALA A 55 8.76 -2.32 7.41
N GLU A 56 7.90 -2.36 8.43
CA GLU A 56 8.27 -2.11 9.82
C GLU A 56 8.89 -3.38 10.40
N ALA A 57 10.14 -3.31 10.84
CA ALA A 57 10.82 -4.36 11.56
C ALA A 57 10.69 -4.12 13.07
N ARG A 58 9.78 -4.85 13.73
CA ARG A 58 9.39 -4.69 15.13
C ARG A 58 10.21 -5.62 16.00
N LYS A 59 11.05 -5.07 16.87
CA LYS A 59 12.09 -5.78 17.58
C LYS A 59 11.58 -6.67 18.70
N TYR A 60 10.66 -6.19 19.52
CA TYR A 60 10.29 -6.88 20.77
C TYR A 60 8.95 -7.63 20.71
N ASN A 61 7.99 -7.15 19.95
CA ASN A 61 6.64 -7.71 19.87
C ASN A 61 5.90 -7.17 18.61
N GLN A 62 4.64 -7.54 18.46
CA GLN A 62 3.82 -7.09 17.32
C GLN A 62 3.06 -5.77 17.55
N ALA A 63 3.24 -5.11 18.71
CA ALA A 63 2.50 -3.89 19.05
C ALA A 63 2.86 -2.72 18.12
N ASP A 64 1.92 -1.82 17.94
CA ASP A 64 2.07 -0.63 17.10
C ASP A 64 3.05 0.40 17.71
N PRO A 65 3.53 1.39 16.91
CA PRO A 65 4.46 2.40 17.34
C PRO A 65 4.06 3.06 18.66
N GLY A 66 5.00 3.10 19.63
CA GLY A 66 4.80 3.74 20.92
C GLY A 66 3.87 3.00 21.91
N TYR A 67 3.47 1.77 21.63
CA TYR A 67 2.72 0.92 22.56
C TYR A 67 3.63 -0.06 23.29
N GLY A 68 3.78 0.13 24.60
CA GLY A 68 4.62 -0.73 25.45
C GLY A 68 6.11 -0.62 25.12
N LYS A 69 6.86 -1.69 25.36
CA LYS A 69 8.26 -1.76 24.95
C LYS A 69 8.32 -2.04 23.45
N GLN A 70 8.53 -1.01 22.66
CA GLN A 70 8.59 -1.11 21.21
C GLN A 70 9.81 -0.39 20.66
N ASP A 71 10.42 -0.97 19.63
CA ASP A 71 11.56 -0.49 18.89
C ASP A 71 11.32 -0.94 17.44
N ILE A 72 11.15 0.00 16.53
CA ILE A 72 10.74 -0.28 15.16
C ILE A 72 11.66 0.43 14.19
N ASP A 73 12.30 -0.35 13.32
CA ASP A 73 13.09 0.15 12.22
C ASP A 73 12.29 0.07 10.91
N LEU A 74 12.50 1.03 10.04
CA LEU A 74 12.03 0.97 8.66
C LEU A 74 13.07 0.25 7.82
N VAL A 75 12.68 -0.86 7.21
CA VAL A 75 13.58 -1.74 6.47
C VAL A 75 13.17 -1.91 5.02
N LEU A 76 14.12 -2.33 4.18
CA LEU A 76 13.97 -2.53 2.76
C LEU A 76 14.64 -3.83 2.31
N LYS A 77 13.96 -4.57 1.42
CA LYS A 77 14.55 -5.58 0.53
C LYS A 77 14.27 -5.24 -0.92
N ARG A 78 15.20 -5.56 -1.82
CA ARG A 78 15.09 -5.27 -3.26
C ARG A 78 15.08 -6.55 -4.07
N SER A 79 14.36 -6.53 -5.21
CA SER A 79 14.36 -7.62 -6.19
C SER A 79 14.56 -7.07 -7.59
N ASN A 80 15.42 -7.73 -8.38
CA ASN A 80 15.71 -7.41 -9.77
C ASN A 80 15.20 -8.48 -10.74
N ASP A 81 14.42 -9.45 -10.25
CA ASP A 81 13.96 -10.61 -11.03
C ASP A 81 12.44 -10.81 -10.96
N GLY A 82 11.71 -9.69 -10.77
CA GLY A 82 10.24 -9.71 -10.70
C GLY A 82 9.71 -10.31 -9.41
N GLY A 83 10.47 -10.20 -8.30
CA GLY A 83 10.03 -10.63 -6.97
C GLY A 83 10.28 -12.09 -6.64
N ARG A 84 11.04 -12.82 -7.48
CA ARG A 84 11.36 -14.23 -7.22
C ARG A 84 12.44 -14.38 -6.16
N THR A 85 13.43 -13.51 -6.17
CA THR A 85 14.47 -13.45 -5.14
C THR A 85 14.63 -12.04 -4.59
N TRP A 86 15.06 -11.93 -3.33
CA TRP A 86 15.17 -10.68 -2.61
C TRP A 86 16.55 -10.52 -1.98
N SER A 87 17.06 -9.30 -2.00
CA SER A 87 18.34 -8.96 -1.39
C SER A 87 18.35 -9.22 0.12
N PRO A 88 19.52 -9.26 0.76
CA PRO A 88 19.60 -9.06 2.20
C PRO A 88 18.85 -7.78 2.60
N MET A 89 18.29 -7.78 3.82
CA MET A 89 17.60 -6.62 4.38
C MET A 89 18.57 -5.47 4.63
N THR A 90 18.15 -4.25 4.30
CA THR A 90 18.85 -3.01 4.66
C THR A 90 17.95 -2.14 5.53
N ILE A 91 18.55 -1.38 6.44
CA ILE A 91 17.82 -0.42 7.29
C ILE A 91 17.76 0.91 6.55
N VAL A 92 16.55 1.44 6.36
CA VAL A 92 16.30 2.76 5.77
C VAL A 92 16.31 3.83 6.86
N GLU A 93 15.72 3.51 8.03
CA GLU A 93 15.70 4.37 9.20
C GLU A 93 15.75 3.52 10.46
N ASP A 94 16.74 3.75 11.32
CA ASP A 94 16.83 3.33 12.72
C ASP A 94 16.89 4.61 13.57
N PRO A 95 15.79 5.03 14.19
CA PRO A 95 15.78 6.26 14.97
C PRO A 95 16.41 6.11 16.36
N GLY A 96 16.82 4.90 16.74
CA GLY A 96 17.45 4.57 18.00
C GLY A 96 16.58 3.73 18.94
N GLU A 97 17.17 3.35 20.05
CA GLU A 97 16.54 2.42 20.99
C GLU A 97 15.18 2.92 21.49
N LEU A 98 14.16 2.06 21.41
CA LEU A 98 12.77 2.28 21.78
C LEU A 98 12.01 3.33 20.94
N TRP A 99 12.62 3.89 19.92
CA TRP A 99 11.92 4.72 18.95
C TRP A 99 11.20 3.89 17.91
N SER A 100 10.44 4.55 17.06
CA SER A 100 9.72 3.90 15.98
C SER A 100 9.87 4.67 14.68
N ALA A 101 10.29 3.99 13.61
CA ALA A 101 10.12 4.42 12.22
C ALA A 101 9.07 3.53 11.57
N ALA A 102 7.95 4.10 11.10
CA ALA A 102 6.75 3.33 10.81
C ALA A 102 5.90 3.93 9.68
N ASN A 103 4.93 3.17 9.20
CA ASN A 103 3.96 3.56 8.16
C ASN A 103 4.64 4.07 6.88
N PRO A 104 5.43 3.27 6.17
CA PRO A 104 6.03 3.68 4.91
C PRO A 104 4.95 3.96 3.85
N ALA A 105 5.06 5.12 3.19
CA ALA A 105 4.33 5.44 1.96
C ALA A 105 5.35 5.81 0.87
N THR A 106 5.24 5.20 -0.30
CA THR A 106 6.26 5.26 -1.34
C THR A 106 5.77 5.98 -2.60
N ILE A 107 6.65 6.75 -3.25
CA ILE A 107 6.38 7.44 -4.50
C ILE A 107 7.59 7.32 -5.42
N VAL A 108 7.39 6.93 -6.66
CA VAL A 108 8.39 7.10 -7.72
C VAL A 108 8.12 8.42 -8.46
N ASP A 109 9.07 9.33 -8.38
CA ASP A 109 9.12 10.50 -9.25
C ASP A 109 9.75 10.10 -10.59
N ARG A 110 8.92 9.83 -11.58
CA ARG A 110 9.33 9.37 -12.91
C ARG A 110 10.09 10.43 -13.72
N GLN A 111 10.01 11.70 -13.33
CA GLN A 111 10.72 12.78 -14.03
C GLN A 111 12.16 12.89 -13.56
N THR A 112 12.43 12.67 -12.29
CA THR A 112 13.78 12.74 -11.71
C THR A 112 14.42 11.37 -11.52
N GLY A 113 13.63 10.29 -11.58
CA GLY A 113 14.05 8.93 -11.24
C GLY A 113 14.20 8.68 -9.73
N ARG A 114 13.82 9.64 -8.88
CA ARG A 114 13.89 9.50 -7.42
C ARG A 114 12.78 8.62 -6.90
N VAL A 115 13.12 7.80 -5.91
CA VAL A 115 12.15 7.10 -5.09
C VAL A 115 12.06 7.80 -3.74
N TRP A 116 10.88 8.21 -3.37
CA TRP A 116 10.58 8.80 -2.07
C TRP A 116 9.96 7.75 -1.14
N VAL A 117 10.32 7.82 0.14
CA VAL A 117 9.61 7.16 1.22
C VAL A 117 9.25 8.20 2.27
N LEU A 118 7.95 8.32 2.54
CA LEU A 118 7.41 9.13 3.61
C LEU A 118 7.05 8.19 4.75
N TYR A 119 7.32 8.61 5.98
CA TYR A 119 7.10 7.73 7.14
C TYR A 119 6.90 8.55 8.42
N LEU A 120 6.44 7.89 9.46
CA LEU A 120 6.36 8.48 10.78
C LEU A 120 7.63 8.11 11.58
N ARG A 121 8.11 9.04 12.45
CA ARG A 121 9.08 8.77 13.51
C ARG A 121 8.49 9.15 14.85
N GLY A 122 8.38 8.18 15.77
CA GLY A 122 7.79 8.34 17.09
C GLY A 122 8.82 8.18 18.22
N LYS A 123 8.77 9.06 19.22
CA LYS A 123 9.54 8.92 20.45
C LYS A 123 9.08 7.72 21.27
N PRO A 124 9.92 7.20 22.17
CA PRO A 124 9.50 6.13 23.09
C PRO A 124 8.19 6.48 23.81
N GLU A 125 7.26 5.50 23.86
CA GLU A 125 5.94 5.61 24.50
C GLU A 125 5.00 6.65 23.90
N ARG A 126 5.36 7.25 22.75
CA ARG A 126 4.52 8.21 22.01
C ARG A 126 3.85 7.54 20.82
N ASN A 127 2.54 7.49 20.89
CA ASN A 127 1.68 6.94 19.85
C ASN A 127 0.59 7.97 19.47
N THR A 128 -0.29 7.62 18.57
CA THR A 128 -1.36 8.50 18.09
C THR A 128 -2.25 9.04 19.21
N LYS A 129 -2.36 8.33 20.35
CA LYS A 129 -3.19 8.74 21.51
C LYS A 129 -2.42 9.51 22.56
N THR A 130 -1.12 9.26 22.71
CA THR A 130 -0.27 9.83 23.78
C THR A 130 0.63 10.97 23.31
N ALA A 131 0.79 11.16 22.00
CA ALA A 131 1.52 12.29 21.44
C ALA A 131 0.86 13.61 21.86
N ARG A 132 1.66 14.60 22.22
CA ARG A 132 1.19 15.91 22.63
C ARG A 132 1.06 16.82 21.41
N PRO A 133 -0.06 17.56 21.27
CA PRO A 133 -0.21 18.54 20.21
C PRO A 133 0.95 19.57 20.22
N GLY A 134 1.33 20.06 19.05
CA GLY A 134 2.36 21.09 18.92
C GLY A 134 3.79 20.66 19.26
N THR A 135 4.05 19.35 19.45
CA THR A 135 5.37 18.81 19.79
C THR A 135 5.92 17.91 18.68
N ASP A 136 7.19 17.55 18.79
CA ASP A 136 7.90 16.57 17.98
C ASP A 136 7.80 15.11 18.53
N ASP A 137 6.82 14.84 19.37
CA ASP A 137 6.61 13.49 19.94
C ASP A 137 6.44 12.43 18.85
N VAL A 138 5.73 12.81 17.76
CA VAL A 138 5.61 12.04 16.52
C VAL A 138 5.83 13.00 15.37
N GLN A 139 6.76 12.67 14.47
CA GLN A 139 7.12 13.46 13.31
C GLN A 139 6.67 12.75 12.01
N THR A 140 6.38 13.54 10.98
CA THR A 140 6.22 13.05 9.60
C THR A 140 7.47 13.40 8.83
N LEU A 141 8.17 12.39 8.32
CA LEU A 141 9.47 12.54 7.66
C LEU A 141 9.40 12.03 6.23
N ALA A 142 10.33 12.52 5.41
CA ALA A 142 10.56 12.03 4.05
C ALA A 142 12.04 11.76 3.82
N ARG A 143 12.36 10.71 3.06
CA ARG A 143 13.69 10.46 2.48
C ARG A 143 13.54 10.16 1.00
N TYR A 144 14.58 10.38 0.22
CA TYR A 144 14.63 9.95 -1.17
C TYR A 144 15.89 9.15 -1.47
N SER A 145 15.77 8.28 -2.46
CA SER A 145 16.88 7.58 -3.10
C SER A 145 16.98 8.00 -4.56
N SER A 146 18.20 8.18 -5.06
CA SER A 146 18.49 8.44 -6.47
C SER A 146 19.18 7.23 -7.15
N ASP A 147 19.27 6.11 -6.45
CA ASP A 147 19.97 4.89 -6.88
C ASP A 147 19.12 3.63 -6.58
N GLN A 148 17.81 3.75 -6.81
CA GLN A 148 16.84 2.65 -6.71
C GLN A 148 16.85 1.97 -5.33
N GLY A 149 16.91 2.78 -4.27
CA GLY A 149 16.85 2.30 -2.91
C GLY A 149 18.15 1.71 -2.37
N ALA A 150 19.30 1.90 -3.06
CA ALA A 150 20.59 1.44 -2.55
C ALA A 150 21.09 2.34 -1.41
N THR A 151 20.91 3.66 -1.55
CA THR A 151 21.22 4.64 -0.49
C THR A 151 20.08 5.65 -0.36
N TRP A 152 20.01 6.31 0.79
CA TRP A 152 18.94 7.23 1.14
C TRP A 152 19.50 8.57 1.62
N SER A 153 18.80 9.67 1.30
CA SER A 153 19.10 10.99 1.82
C SER A 153 18.98 11.05 3.34
N GLU A 154 19.50 12.10 3.96
CA GLU A 154 19.11 12.43 5.34
C GLU A 154 17.60 12.64 5.46
N PRO A 155 17.00 12.37 6.64
CA PRO A 155 15.59 12.63 6.89
C PRO A 155 15.23 14.10 6.70
N ILE A 156 14.16 14.38 5.98
CA ILE A 156 13.58 15.70 5.79
C ILE A 156 12.33 15.79 6.66
N ASP A 157 12.31 16.70 7.62
CA ASP A 157 11.17 16.91 8.50
C ASP A 157 10.08 17.74 7.80
N ILE A 158 8.94 17.11 7.52
CA ILE A 158 7.76 17.73 6.91
C ILE A 158 6.59 17.81 7.90
N THR A 159 6.85 17.65 9.19
CA THR A 159 5.81 17.61 10.25
C THR A 159 4.96 18.88 10.24
N ALA A 160 5.56 20.06 10.11
CA ALA A 160 4.82 21.33 10.12
C ALA A 160 3.94 21.53 8.88
N VAL A 161 4.23 20.82 7.79
CA VAL A 161 3.35 20.76 6.62
C VAL A 161 2.21 19.78 6.86
N ALA A 162 2.54 18.57 7.29
CA ALA A 162 1.56 17.51 7.47
C ALA A 162 0.61 17.75 8.66
N ARG A 163 0.95 18.66 9.59
CA ARG A 163 0.19 18.93 10.80
C ARG A 163 0.10 20.42 11.10
N ASP A 164 -1.07 20.89 11.52
CA ASP A 164 -1.18 22.21 12.14
C ASP A 164 -0.62 22.15 13.57
N MET A 165 0.58 22.67 13.75
CA MET A 165 1.29 22.66 15.03
C MET A 165 0.65 23.56 16.10
N SER A 166 -0.26 24.46 15.70
CA SER A 166 -1.00 25.36 16.62
C SER A 166 -2.31 24.76 17.11
N ALA A 167 -2.83 23.73 16.42
CA ALA A 167 -4.11 23.11 16.74
C ALA A 167 -3.99 22.22 17.98
N ALA A 168 -4.74 22.57 19.04
CA ALA A 168 -4.71 21.87 20.33
C ALA A 168 -5.26 20.43 20.26
N ASP A 169 -6.04 20.10 19.24
CA ASP A 169 -6.65 18.80 19.01
C ASP A 169 -5.96 17.98 17.90
N TRP A 170 -4.83 18.45 17.37
CA TRP A 170 -4.08 17.73 16.32
C TRP A 170 -2.80 17.08 16.88
N ARG A 171 -2.91 15.84 17.29
CA ARG A 171 -1.80 15.11 17.95
C ARG A 171 -0.77 14.59 16.99
N THR A 172 -1.21 13.94 15.90
CA THR A 172 -0.33 13.27 14.92
C THR A 172 -0.88 13.42 13.52
N SER A 173 0.02 13.31 12.55
CA SER A 173 -0.30 13.05 11.15
C SER A 173 0.55 11.87 10.69
N VAL A 174 -0.08 10.90 10.06
CA VAL A 174 0.53 9.65 9.64
C VAL A 174 0.24 9.43 8.16
N VAL A 175 1.27 9.15 7.38
CA VAL A 175 1.15 8.89 5.95
C VAL A 175 0.66 7.47 5.68
N GLY A 176 -0.01 7.25 4.58
CA GLY A 176 -0.41 5.96 4.04
C GLY A 176 -1.04 4.99 5.04
N PRO A 177 -0.49 3.76 5.21
CA PRO A 177 0.71 3.20 4.56
C PRO A 177 0.47 2.73 3.13
N GLY A 178 1.58 2.40 2.46
CA GLY A 178 1.56 1.89 1.09
C GLY A 178 1.54 2.99 0.04
N GLY A 179 1.02 2.69 -1.13
CA GLY A 179 1.16 3.51 -2.33
C GLY A 179 0.68 4.95 -2.19
N ALA A 180 1.59 5.88 -2.45
CA ALA A 180 1.29 7.25 -2.84
C ALA A 180 1.64 7.37 -4.34
N ILE A 181 1.36 8.50 -4.99
CA ILE A 181 1.45 8.57 -6.44
C ILE A 181 2.25 9.78 -6.94
N GLN A 182 2.79 9.67 -8.16
CA GLN A 182 3.03 10.81 -9.01
C GLN A 182 1.87 10.95 -9.98
N HIS A 183 1.08 12.02 -9.83
CA HIS A 183 0.03 12.41 -10.76
C HIS A 183 0.59 12.71 -12.15
N SER A 184 -0.20 12.55 -13.21
CA SER A 184 0.20 12.80 -14.60
C SER A 184 0.69 14.24 -14.87
N SER A 185 0.32 15.20 -14.03
CA SER A 185 0.86 16.56 -14.07
C SER A 185 2.30 16.70 -13.53
N GLY A 186 2.87 15.65 -12.95
CA GLY A 186 4.16 15.67 -12.26
C GLY A 186 4.07 15.87 -10.73
N ARG A 187 2.89 16.26 -10.19
CA ARG A 187 2.67 16.42 -8.75
C ARG A 187 2.86 15.10 -8.00
N LEU A 188 3.63 15.11 -6.93
CA LEU A 188 3.70 14.01 -5.97
C LEU A 188 2.56 14.17 -4.96
N VAL A 189 1.83 13.10 -4.64
CA VAL A 189 0.67 13.15 -3.75
C VAL A 189 0.69 11.94 -2.82
N ALA A 190 0.51 12.18 -1.52
CA ALA A 190 0.40 11.14 -0.51
C ALA A 190 -0.84 11.34 0.37
N ALA A 191 -1.54 10.26 0.68
CA ALA A 191 -2.61 10.27 1.66
C ALA A 191 -2.04 10.41 3.07
N VAL A 192 -2.72 11.16 3.91
CA VAL A 192 -2.38 11.37 5.31
C VAL A 192 -3.64 11.30 6.16
N TRP A 193 -3.57 10.64 7.29
CA TRP A 193 -4.62 10.69 8.30
C TRP A 193 -4.13 11.35 9.58
N LYS A 194 -5.00 12.05 10.26
CA LYS A 194 -4.68 12.74 11.52
C LYS A 194 -5.38 12.08 12.71
N HIS A 195 -4.84 12.34 13.89
CA HIS A 195 -5.46 12.05 15.18
C HIS A 195 -5.15 13.19 16.16
N ALA A 196 -6.07 13.63 16.95
CA ALA A 196 -7.50 13.47 17.01
C ALA A 196 -8.19 14.75 16.53
N PRO A 197 -9.43 14.70 16.03
CA PRO A 197 -10.17 13.50 15.64
C PRO A 197 -9.54 12.81 14.41
N TYR A 198 -9.93 11.57 14.14
CA TYR A 198 -9.54 10.88 12.92
C TYR A 198 -10.15 11.54 11.70
N GLN A 199 -9.33 11.99 10.77
CA GLN A 199 -9.72 12.60 9.50
C GLN A 199 -8.59 12.42 8.48
N ASP A 200 -8.93 12.42 7.22
CA ASP A 200 -8.00 12.22 6.11
C ASP A 200 -7.82 13.49 5.30
N PHE A 201 -6.68 13.61 4.64
CA PHE A 201 -6.32 14.66 3.72
C PHE A 201 -5.16 14.19 2.84
N ALA A 202 -4.67 15.03 1.93
CA ALA A 202 -3.46 14.76 1.18
C ALA A 202 -2.38 15.80 1.49
N ILE A 203 -1.13 15.39 1.36
CA ILE A 203 0.00 16.30 1.16
C ILE A 203 0.52 16.12 -0.26
N PHE A 204 1.05 17.17 -0.83
CA PHE A 204 1.54 17.13 -2.22
C PHE A 204 2.74 18.04 -2.44
N SER A 205 3.50 17.77 -3.51
CA SER A 205 4.63 18.57 -3.97
C SER A 205 4.55 18.77 -5.47
N ASP A 206 4.72 20.02 -5.92
CA ASP A 206 4.77 20.39 -7.34
C ASP A 206 6.21 20.59 -7.85
N ASP A 207 7.22 20.36 -7.01
CA ASP A 207 8.64 20.62 -7.27
C ASP A 207 9.54 19.43 -6.89
N HIS A 208 9.05 18.20 -7.19
CA HIS A 208 9.80 16.97 -7.00
C HIS A 208 10.21 16.69 -5.54
N GLY A 209 9.38 17.10 -4.59
CA GLY A 209 9.59 16.88 -3.14
C GLY A 209 10.48 17.93 -2.47
N ALA A 210 10.87 19.00 -3.18
CA ALA A 210 11.66 20.09 -2.56
C ALA A 210 10.80 20.88 -1.56
N ASN A 211 9.53 21.11 -1.86
CA ASN A 211 8.55 21.72 -0.97
C ASN A 211 7.26 20.90 -0.97
N TRP A 212 6.69 20.75 0.22
CA TRP A 212 5.40 20.05 0.40
C TRP A 212 4.33 21.03 0.85
N GLN A 213 3.09 20.73 0.49
CA GLN A 213 1.89 21.48 0.84
C GLN A 213 0.84 20.54 1.37
N ARG A 214 -0.10 21.05 2.16
CA ARG A 214 -1.23 20.31 2.70
C ARG A 214 -2.52 20.73 2.02
N GLY A 215 -3.32 19.75 1.60
CA GLY A 215 -4.71 19.95 1.16
C GLY A 215 -5.67 20.11 2.32
N GLU A 216 -6.93 20.31 1.99
CA GLU A 216 -8.02 20.37 2.95
C GLU A 216 -8.38 18.98 3.48
N LEU A 217 -9.00 18.95 4.65
CA LEU A 217 -9.52 17.71 5.24
C LEU A 217 -10.69 17.18 4.39
N VAL A 218 -10.79 15.86 4.26
CA VAL A 218 -11.96 15.21 3.67
C VAL A 218 -13.20 15.58 4.49
N PRO A 219 -14.25 16.12 3.88
CA PRO A 219 -15.47 16.55 4.59
C PRO A 219 -16.30 15.36 5.12
N GLY A 220 -17.50 15.63 5.66
CA GLY A 220 -18.48 14.62 6.04
C GLY A 220 -18.26 13.96 7.39
N GLY A 221 -17.20 14.30 8.13
CA GLY A 221 -16.99 13.86 9.51
C GLY A 221 -16.84 12.35 9.68
N ILE A 222 -16.39 11.64 8.62
CA ILE A 222 -16.03 10.24 8.73
C ILE A 222 -14.81 10.09 9.65
N SER A 223 -14.79 8.99 10.41
CA SER A 223 -13.62 8.60 11.21
C SER A 223 -12.67 7.83 10.33
N GLY A 224 -11.93 8.53 9.45
CA GLY A 224 -10.97 7.97 8.53
C GLY A 224 -9.63 7.63 9.19
N ASP A 225 -8.87 6.74 8.57
CA ASP A 225 -7.59 6.20 9.05
C ASP A 225 -6.69 5.92 7.82
N GLU A 226 -5.85 4.91 7.87
CA GLU A 226 -4.93 4.49 6.81
C GLU A 226 -5.57 4.50 5.42
N SER A 227 -5.00 5.30 4.52
CA SER A 227 -5.60 5.62 3.21
C SER A 227 -4.56 5.56 2.11
N GLN A 228 -5.02 5.25 0.91
CA GLN A 228 -4.22 5.34 -0.32
C GLN A 228 -4.93 6.18 -1.38
N ILE A 229 -4.17 6.70 -2.33
CA ILE A 229 -4.66 7.53 -3.42
C ILE A 229 -4.29 6.89 -4.76
N VAL A 230 -5.20 6.99 -5.73
CA VAL A 230 -4.95 6.60 -7.11
C VAL A 230 -5.42 7.70 -8.06
N GLU A 231 -4.70 7.90 -9.17
CA GLU A 231 -5.15 8.77 -10.26
C GLU A 231 -6.13 8.02 -11.16
N LEU A 232 -7.30 8.60 -11.37
CA LEU A 232 -8.30 8.09 -12.31
C LEU A 232 -7.92 8.41 -13.77
N PRO A 233 -8.48 7.70 -14.77
CA PRO A 233 -8.18 7.94 -16.18
C PRO A 233 -8.42 9.37 -16.67
N ASP A 234 -9.30 10.11 -16.01
CA ASP A 234 -9.65 11.50 -16.33
C ASP A 234 -8.81 12.54 -15.56
N GLY A 235 -7.80 12.10 -14.79
CA GLY A 235 -6.90 12.96 -14.02
C GLY A 235 -7.42 13.37 -12.64
N ARG A 236 -8.63 12.95 -12.25
CA ARG A 236 -9.08 13.11 -10.87
C ARG A 236 -8.36 12.14 -9.96
N LEU A 237 -8.35 12.42 -8.66
CA LEU A 237 -7.85 11.49 -7.65
C LEU A 237 -8.99 10.79 -6.93
N LEU A 238 -8.79 9.50 -6.63
CA LEU A 238 -9.65 8.73 -5.74
C LEU A 238 -8.84 8.36 -4.49
N MET A 239 -9.35 8.70 -3.32
CA MET A 239 -8.80 8.26 -2.03
C MET A 239 -9.66 7.12 -1.49
N ASP A 240 -9.02 5.98 -1.21
CA ASP A 240 -9.58 4.82 -0.52
C ASP A 240 -9.25 4.92 0.97
N ILE A 241 -10.24 5.20 1.80
CA ILE A 241 -10.11 5.56 3.20
C ILE A 241 -10.55 4.41 4.09
N ARG A 242 -9.65 3.96 4.98
CA ARG A 242 -10.00 2.98 6.00
C ARG A 242 -10.95 3.58 7.02
N GLN A 243 -12.01 2.84 7.34
CA GLN A 243 -12.90 3.14 8.45
C GLN A 243 -12.30 2.67 9.79
N GLN A 244 -12.60 3.39 10.89
CA GLN A 244 -12.30 2.94 12.26
C GLN A 244 -13.21 1.80 12.70
N SER A 245 -14.44 1.81 12.22
CA SER A 245 -15.46 0.78 12.47
C SER A 245 -16.47 0.74 11.34
N GLY A 246 -17.27 -0.31 11.29
CA GLY A 246 -18.28 -0.49 10.23
C GLY A 246 -17.82 -1.44 9.12
N PRO A 247 -18.71 -1.70 8.16
CA PRO A 247 -18.52 -2.80 7.21
C PRO A 247 -17.78 -2.42 5.93
N HIS A 248 -17.52 -1.15 5.65
CA HIS A 248 -16.97 -0.72 4.35
C HIS A 248 -15.96 0.41 4.51
N ARG A 249 -15.06 0.51 3.54
CA ARG A 249 -14.19 1.65 3.36
C ARG A 249 -14.97 2.87 2.86
N TRP A 250 -14.35 4.05 2.93
CA TRP A 250 -14.89 5.26 2.36
C TRP A 250 -14.09 5.67 1.13
N MET A 251 -14.76 6.27 0.15
CA MET A 251 -14.15 6.75 -1.08
C MET A 251 -14.46 8.22 -1.26
N ALA A 252 -13.42 9.05 -1.42
CA ALA A 252 -13.54 10.48 -1.72
C ALA A 252 -12.80 10.80 -3.03
N VAL A 253 -13.30 11.78 -3.80
CA VAL A 253 -12.74 12.21 -5.08
C VAL A 253 -12.23 13.63 -4.97
N SER A 254 -11.06 13.90 -5.55
CA SER A 254 -10.52 15.25 -5.72
C SER A 254 -10.45 15.58 -7.21
N GLU A 255 -10.97 16.76 -7.57
CA GLU A 255 -10.93 17.32 -8.95
C GLU A 255 -9.75 18.27 -9.16
N ASP A 256 -9.03 18.60 -8.09
CA ASP A 256 -7.94 19.59 -8.05
C ASP A 256 -6.62 19.01 -7.56
N ARG A 257 -6.41 17.70 -7.78
CA ARG A 257 -5.17 16.99 -7.51
C ARG A 257 -4.77 16.99 -6.03
N GLY A 258 -5.76 16.74 -5.15
CA GLY A 258 -5.57 16.54 -3.73
C GLY A 258 -5.65 17.80 -2.87
N GLN A 259 -6.05 18.96 -3.43
CA GLN A 259 -6.26 20.16 -2.64
C GLN A 259 -7.57 20.11 -1.85
N THR A 260 -8.66 19.71 -2.51
CA THR A 260 -9.97 19.54 -1.89
C THR A 260 -10.57 18.17 -2.25
N TRP A 261 -11.56 17.74 -1.48
CA TRP A 261 -12.19 16.42 -1.60
C TRP A 261 -13.71 16.52 -1.59
N SER A 262 -14.36 15.63 -2.31
CA SER A 262 -15.80 15.44 -2.24
C SER A 262 -16.25 14.88 -0.89
N GLU A 263 -17.54 14.98 -0.58
CA GLU A 263 -18.16 14.14 0.45
C GLU A 263 -17.86 12.67 0.17
N PRO A 264 -17.41 11.91 1.19
CA PRO A 264 -17.05 10.51 1.00
C PRO A 264 -18.30 9.64 0.85
N ARG A 265 -18.20 8.63 -0.01
CA ARG A 265 -19.22 7.60 -0.21
C ARG A 265 -18.76 6.24 0.28
N PRO A 266 -19.68 5.31 0.60
CA PRO A 266 -19.33 3.92 0.85
C PRO A 266 -18.56 3.29 -0.32
N GLY A 267 -17.50 2.59 0.00
CA GLY A 267 -16.64 1.84 -0.93
C GLY A 267 -16.71 0.33 -0.72
N VAL A 268 -15.57 -0.34 -0.82
CA VAL A 268 -15.46 -1.78 -0.70
C VAL A 268 -15.86 -2.26 0.70
N THR A 269 -16.70 -3.29 0.76
CA THR A 269 -17.05 -3.98 2.01
C THR A 269 -15.88 -4.83 2.48
N VAL A 270 -15.34 -4.49 3.66
CA VAL A 270 -14.21 -5.17 4.29
C VAL A 270 -14.14 -4.78 5.78
N THR A 271 -13.57 -5.67 6.61
CA THR A 271 -13.24 -5.33 8.01
C THR A 271 -12.22 -4.18 8.06
N PRO A 272 -12.17 -3.37 9.14
CA PRO A 272 -11.15 -2.32 9.30
C PRO A 272 -9.72 -2.84 9.15
N VAL A 273 -9.06 -2.46 8.05
CA VAL A 273 -7.71 -2.91 7.66
C VAL A 273 -7.15 -1.97 6.60
N ALA A 274 -5.84 -1.74 6.54
CA ALA A 274 -5.24 -1.07 5.39
C ALA A 274 -5.27 -2.01 4.18
N THR A 275 -5.66 -1.45 3.05
CA THR A 275 -5.84 -2.12 1.76
C THR A 275 -5.15 -1.27 0.69
N ALA A 276 -4.91 -1.81 -0.48
CA ALA A 276 -4.27 -1.07 -1.55
C ALA A 276 -5.21 -0.82 -2.72
N ILE A 277 -4.96 0.30 -3.40
CA ILE A 277 -5.61 0.70 -4.62
C ILE A 277 -4.57 1.16 -5.64
N GLU A 278 -4.66 0.70 -6.91
CA GLU A 278 -3.66 0.98 -7.92
C GLU A 278 -4.31 1.12 -9.30
N ARG A 279 -3.80 2.02 -10.15
CA ARG A 279 -4.20 2.15 -11.55
C ARG A 279 -3.46 1.13 -12.41
N TYR A 280 -4.21 0.39 -13.20
CA TYR A 280 -3.69 -0.62 -14.09
C TYR A 280 -4.12 -0.36 -15.54
N THR A 281 -3.17 0.03 -16.38
CA THR A 281 -3.42 0.33 -17.78
C THR A 281 -3.34 -0.94 -18.63
N THR A 282 -4.42 -1.23 -19.37
CA THR A 282 -4.51 -2.35 -20.31
C THR A 282 -4.68 -1.87 -21.74
N ASP A 283 -4.55 -2.79 -22.71
CA ASP A 283 -4.80 -2.47 -24.13
C ASP A 283 -6.28 -2.10 -24.41
N SER A 284 -7.19 -2.50 -23.49
CA SER A 284 -8.63 -2.21 -23.57
C SER A 284 -9.08 -1.04 -22.70
N GLY A 285 -8.15 -0.29 -22.10
CA GLY A 285 -8.41 0.85 -21.23
C GLY A 285 -7.93 0.62 -19.80
N ASP A 286 -8.07 1.65 -18.99
CA ASP A 286 -7.60 1.64 -17.61
C ASP A 286 -8.57 0.92 -16.68
N ARG A 287 -8.02 0.35 -15.63
CA ARG A 287 -8.72 -0.29 -14.53
C ARG A 287 -8.19 0.23 -13.21
N ILE A 288 -9.00 0.19 -12.19
CA ILE A 288 -8.58 0.38 -10.81
C ILE A 288 -8.58 -0.98 -10.12
N LEU A 289 -7.42 -1.38 -9.63
CA LEU A 289 -7.25 -2.59 -8.83
C LEU A 289 -7.38 -2.25 -7.35
N TRP A 290 -7.92 -3.16 -6.59
CA TRP A 290 -8.01 -3.09 -5.14
C TRP A 290 -7.62 -4.43 -4.55
N THR A 291 -6.83 -4.45 -3.47
CA THR A 291 -6.49 -5.69 -2.76
C THR A 291 -6.63 -5.54 -1.25
N GLY A 292 -7.11 -6.62 -0.63
CA GLY A 292 -7.29 -6.73 0.81
C GLY A 292 -7.97 -8.04 1.18
N PRO A 293 -8.18 -8.31 2.47
CA PRO A 293 -8.87 -9.51 2.92
C PRO A 293 -10.36 -9.44 2.59
N LYS A 294 -10.91 -10.53 2.06
CA LYS A 294 -12.35 -10.66 1.83
C LYS A 294 -13.13 -10.86 3.13
N GLY A 295 -12.50 -11.50 4.09
CA GLY A 295 -13.12 -11.90 5.34
C GLY A 295 -13.56 -13.37 5.38
N PRO A 296 -14.15 -13.82 6.51
CA PRO A 296 -14.45 -13.02 7.70
C PRO A 296 -13.18 -12.56 8.43
N GLY A 297 -13.21 -11.35 8.94
CA GLY A 297 -12.04 -10.73 9.59
C GLY A 297 -10.88 -10.50 8.63
N ARG A 298 -9.64 -10.64 9.14
CA ARG A 298 -8.41 -10.50 8.34
C ARG A 298 -8.00 -11.84 7.74
N ALA A 299 -8.73 -12.27 6.73
CA ALA A 299 -8.50 -13.54 6.03
C ALA A 299 -8.98 -13.48 4.57
N ASN A 300 -8.45 -14.40 3.77
CA ASN A 300 -8.80 -14.61 2.37
C ASN A 300 -8.46 -13.38 1.51
N LEU A 301 -7.17 -13.24 1.19
CA LEU A 301 -6.69 -12.15 0.34
C LEU A 301 -7.30 -12.25 -1.04
N VAL A 302 -7.89 -11.16 -1.50
CA VAL A 302 -8.46 -11.04 -2.86
C VAL A 302 -7.87 -9.83 -3.58
N ILE A 303 -7.87 -9.92 -4.91
CA ILE A 303 -7.74 -8.75 -5.79
C ILE A 303 -9.09 -8.51 -6.46
N ARG A 304 -9.49 -7.24 -6.54
CA ARG A 304 -10.73 -6.80 -7.19
C ARG A 304 -10.41 -5.78 -8.27
N THR A 305 -11.26 -5.73 -9.28
CA THR A 305 -11.08 -4.83 -10.43
C THR A 305 -12.31 -3.99 -10.65
N SER A 306 -12.10 -2.69 -10.85
CA SER A 306 -13.08 -1.71 -11.30
C SER A 306 -12.75 -1.25 -12.72
N THR A 307 -13.79 -1.04 -13.53
CA THR A 307 -13.72 -0.44 -14.87
C THR A 307 -14.54 0.86 -14.96
N ASP A 308 -15.08 1.33 -13.84
CA ASP A 308 -15.96 2.50 -13.73
C ASP A 308 -15.36 3.59 -12.82
N GLY A 309 -14.02 3.66 -12.74
CA GLY A 309 -13.32 4.66 -11.94
C GLY A 309 -13.45 4.44 -10.42
N GLY A 310 -13.53 3.20 -9.98
CA GLY A 310 -13.62 2.84 -8.56
C GLY A 310 -15.02 3.04 -7.96
N LEU A 311 -16.04 3.20 -8.79
CA LEU A 311 -17.43 3.24 -8.31
C LEU A 311 -17.88 1.87 -7.79
N THR A 312 -17.58 0.82 -8.56
CA THR A 312 -17.82 -0.57 -8.17
C THR A 312 -16.60 -1.45 -8.47
N PHE A 313 -16.53 -2.58 -7.78
CA PHE A 313 -15.48 -3.59 -7.96
C PHE A 313 -16.11 -4.97 -8.20
N PRO A 314 -16.71 -5.19 -9.38
CA PRO A 314 -17.53 -6.40 -9.67
C PRO A 314 -16.69 -7.66 -9.88
N THR A 315 -15.44 -7.54 -10.27
CA THR A 315 -14.55 -8.69 -10.47
C THR A 315 -13.73 -8.94 -9.21
N GLU A 316 -13.77 -10.17 -8.72
CA GLU A 316 -12.99 -10.61 -7.55
C GLU A 316 -12.25 -11.90 -7.88
N ARG A 317 -10.99 -11.98 -7.43
CA ARG A 317 -10.19 -13.20 -7.50
C ARG A 317 -9.51 -13.46 -6.17
N LEU A 318 -9.66 -14.66 -5.64
CA LEU A 318 -8.94 -15.13 -4.46
C LEU A 318 -7.47 -15.33 -4.83
N LEU A 319 -6.58 -14.70 -4.07
CA LEU A 319 -5.12 -14.86 -4.17
C LEU A 319 -4.61 -15.85 -3.13
N TYR A 320 -5.16 -15.84 -1.93
CA TYR A 320 -4.75 -16.72 -0.84
C TYR A 320 -5.92 -17.03 0.09
N GLU A 321 -6.10 -18.31 0.42
CA GLU A 321 -7.05 -18.76 1.43
C GLU A 321 -6.34 -18.86 2.79
N GLY A 322 -6.81 -18.11 3.78
CA GLY A 322 -6.25 -18.12 5.12
C GLY A 322 -5.98 -16.73 5.69
N PRO A 323 -5.28 -16.63 6.84
CA PRO A 323 -5.00 -15.36 7.49
C PRO A 323 -4.23 -14.42 6.59
N SER A 324 -4.79 -13.24 6.34
CA SER A 324 -4.21 -12.18 5.53
C SER A 324 -4.65 -10.83 6.05
N ALA A 325 -3.79 -9.79 5.97
CA ALA A 325 -4.11 -8.50 6.52
C ALA A 325 -3.73 -7.36 5.57
N TYR A 326 -2.81 -6.47 5.96
CA TYR A 326 -2.41 -5.34 5.15
C TYR A 326 -1.80 -5.77 3.82
N SER A 327 -2.06 -5.00 2.80
CA SER A 327 -1.50 -5.24 1.46
C SER A 327 -1.17 -3.92 0.77
N ASP A 328 -0.21 -3.99 -0.15
CA ASP A 328 0.14 -2.91 -1.07
C ASP A 328 0.34 -3.46 -2.48
N LEU A 329 0.19 -2.59 -3.49
CA LEU A 329 0.20 -2.92 -4.92
C LEU A 329 1.26 -2.14 -5.67
N THR A 330 1.84 -2.75 -6.69
CA THR A 330 2.65 -2.09 -7.71
C THR A 330 2.46 -2.75 -9.06
N VAL A 331 2.77 -2.03 -10.14
CA VAL A 331 2.71 -2.58 -11.51
C VAL A 331 4.12 -2.64 -12.09
N LEU A 332 4.54 -3.83 -12.50
CA LEU A 332 5.84 -4.08 -13.13
C LEU A 332 5.82 -3.65 -14.62
N PRO A 333 7.00 -3.43 -15.24
CA PRO A 333 7.10 -3.05 -16.66
C PRO A 333 6.44 -4.02 -17.64
N ASP A 334 6.41 -5.31 -17.31
CA ASP A 334 5.74 -6.36 -18.11
C ASP A 334 4.23 -6.46 -17.85
N ARG A 335 3.69 -5.51 -17.06
CA ARG A 335 2.29 -5.48 -16.60
C ARG A 335 1.90 -6.61 -15.63
N THR A 336 2.85 -7.29 -15.04
CA THR A 336 2.58 -8.10 -13.85
C THR A 336 2.20 -7.18 -12.70
N VAL A 337 1.17 -7.52 -11.95
CA VAL A 337 0.77 -6.79 -10.74
C VAL A 337 1.46 -7.46 -9.55
N GLY A 338 2.32 -6.71 -8.86
CA GLY A 338 2.96 -7.15 -7.63
C GLY A 338 2.08 -6.83 -6.43
N VAL A 339 1.78 -7.84 -5.61
CA VAL A 339 1.05 -7.68 -4.35
C VAL A 339 1.99 -8.02 -3.21
N LEU A 340 2.29 -7.06 -2.35
CA LEU A 340 3.02 -7.28 -1.09
C LEU A 340 2.04 -7.26 0.07
N TRP A 341 2.04 -8.30 0.91
CA TRP A 341 0.97 -8.45 1.90
C TRP A 341 1.37 -9.26 3.15
N GLU A 342 0.68 -9.00 4.24
CA GLU A 342 0.85 -9.72 5.50
C GLU A 342 0.16 -11.07 5.44
N ARG A 343 0.93 -12.16 5.57
CA ARG A 343 0.46 -13.54 5.53
C ARG A 343 0.60 -14.24 6.87
N GLY A 344 -0.43 -15.01 7.19
CA GLY A 344 -0.35 -15.99 8.27
C GLY A 344 -0.63 -17.41 7.75
N VAL A 345 -0.08 -18.40 8.42
CA VAL A 345 -0.37 -19.83 8.21
C VAL A 345 -1.06 -20.40 9.45
N LYS A 346 -0.46 -20.20 10.62
CA LYS A 346 -1.00 -20.65 11.92
C LYS A 346 -1.48 -19.47 12.77
N ARG A 347 -0.91 -18.30 12.58
CA ARG A 347 -1.21 -17.04 13.29
C ARG A 347 -1.14 -15.91 12.27
N GLY A 348 -1.70 -14.75 12.58
CA GLY A 348 -1.48 -13.56 11.77
C GLY A 348 -0.01 -13.10 11.80
N TYR A 349 0.43 -12.41 10.75
CA TYR A 349 1.71 -11.70 10.67
C TYR A 349 2.96 -12.60 10.79
N GLU A 350 2.92 -13.83 10.23
CA GLU A 350 4.09 -14.70 10.18
C GLU A 350 5.07 -14.29 9.09
N PHE A 351 4.55 -13.71 8.00
CA PHE A 351 5.33 -13.32 6.83
C PHE A 351 4.82 -12.00 6.25
N ILE A 352 5.70 -11.28 5.57
CA ILE A 352 5.34 -10.39 4.47
C ILE A 352 5.71 -11.11 3.19
N THR A 353 4.74 -11.31 2.32
CA THR A 353 4.81 -12.17 1.14
C THR A 353 4.56 -11.35 -0.12
N PHE A 354 5.32 -11.60 -1.15
CA PHE A 354 5.10 -11.06 -2.49
C PHE A 354 4.36 -12.09 -3.36
N THR A 355 3.36 -11.64 -4.08
CA THR A 355 2.56 -12.47 -5.01
C THR A 355 2.50 -11.78 -6.36
N PRO A 356 3.14 -12.33 -7.41
CA PRO A 356 2.98 -11.83 -8.77
C PRO A 356 1.62 -12.30 -9.33
N VAL A 357 0.77 -11.36 -9.70
CA VAL A 357 -0.47 -11.60 -10.42
C VAL A 357 -0.20 -11.30 -11.89
N THR A 358 -0.10 -12.35 -12.71
CA THR A 358 0.21 -12.20 -14.13
C THR A 358 -0.85 -11.38 -14.85
N ARG A 359 -0.45 -10.72 -15.95
CA ARG A 359 -1.34 -9.95 -16.82
C ARG A 359 -2.62 -10.73 -17.15
N GLN A 360 -2.48 -12.01 -17.52
CA GLN A 360 -3.62 -12.88 -17.86
C GLN A 360 -4.60 -13.01 -16.69
N LEU A 361 -4.09 -13.10 -15.45
CA LEU A 361 -4.91 -13.18 -14.23
C LEU A 361 -5.54 -11.82 -13.88
N ALA A 362 -4.82 -10.71 -14.04
CA ALA A 362 -5.31 -9.36 -13.75
C ALA A 362 -6.36 -8.89 -14.75
N GLU A 363 -6.28 -9.34 -16.02
CA GLU A 363 -7.17 -8.94 -17.10
C GLU A 363 -8.31 -9.94 -17.37
N ALA A 364 -8.32 -11.11 -16.72
CA ALA A 364 -9.39 -12.10 -16.91
C ALA A 364 -10.77 -11.48 -16.62
N LYS A 365 -11.71 -11.74 -17.51
CA LYS A 365 -13.14 -11.41 -17.27
C LYS A 365 -13.68 -12.33 -16.17
N PRO A 366 -14.71 -11.89 -15.44
CA PRO A 366 -15.37 -12.69 -14.42
C PRO A 366 -15.91 -13.99 -14.96
#